data_bbca928868c0bfb53127cc9c48f88d2e
#
_entry.id   bbca928868c0bfb53127cc9c48f88d2e
#
_cell.length_a   1.000
_cell.length_b   1.000
_cell.length_c   1.000
_cell.angle_alpha   90.00
_cell.angle_beta   90.00
_cell.angle_gamma   90.00
#
_symmetry.space_group_name_H-M   'P 1'
#
loop_
_entity.id
_entity.type
_entity.pdbx_description
1 polymer ?
#
loop_
_entity_poly.entity_id
_entity_poly.type
_entity_poly.pdbx_seq_one_letter_code
_entity_poly.pdbx_strand_id
1 'polypeptide(L)'
;MMLNGGVLDGKRILSHKTVELMTVDHLVNKQVEEGVGFGLGFSVLKDLGARGVPGSVGEFGWGGAYHSSYWVDPTKELVVVYFTQLLPARDLDDHDKLRTLIYQAIMD
;
A
#
# COMPACT_ATOMS: atom_id res chain seq x y z
N MET A 1 1.24 6.04 -12.23
CA MET A 1 0.02 5.66 -12.96
C MET A 1 -1.14 5.39 -12.00
N MET A 2 -1.01 4.45 -11.06
CA MET A 2 -2.08 4.11 -10.12
C MET A 2 -2.50 5.30 -9.24
N LEU A 3 -1.55 6.04 -8.68
CA LEU A 3 -1.84 7.23 -7.87
C LEU A 3 -2.66 8.27 -8.64
N ASN A 4 -2.44 8.38 -9.93
CA ASN A 4 -3.12 9.35 -10.80
C ASN A 4 -4.38 8.78 -11.46
N GLY A 5 -4.97 7.75 -10.89
CA GLY A 5 -6.24 7.20 -11.36
C GLY A 5 -6.18 6.55 -12.74
N GLY A 6 -5.03 6.04 -13.14
CA GLY A 6 -4.85 5.33 -14.39
C GLY A 6 -4.14 6.11 -15.49
N VAL A 7 -3.62 7.29 -15.18
CA VAL A 7 -2.92 8.17 -16.16
C VAL A 7 -1.43 8.19 -15.86
N LEU A 8 -0.61 8.05 -16.90
CA LEU A 8 0.85 8.18 -16.83
C LEU A 8 1.32 9.11 -17.96
N ASP A 9 2.02 10.17 -17.59
CA ASP A 9 2.58 11.16 -18.53
C ASP A 9 1.54 11.69 -19.53
N GLY A 10 0.33 11.99 -19.01
CA GLY A 10 -0.78 12.50 -19.81
C GLY A 10 -1.52 11.47 -20.64
N LYS A 11 -1.11 10.21 -20.58
CA LYS A 11 -1.78 9.11 -21.32
C LYS A 11 -2.57 8.22 -20.38
N ARG A 12 -3.81 7.91 -20.75
CA ARG A 12 -4.64 7.01 -19.99
C ARG A 12 -4.28 5.56 -20.31
N ILE A 13 -3.85 4.83 -19.27
CA ILE A 13 -3.50 3.42 -19.35
C ILE A 13 -4.68 2.57 -18.88
N LEU A 14 -5.33 2.98 -17.78
CA LEU A 14 -6.51 2.30 -17.23
C LEU A 14 -7.61 3.33 -16.97
N SER A 15 -8.87 2.91 -17.06
CA SER A 15 -9.97 3.77 -16.65
C SER A 15 -9.94 4.03 -15.16
N HIS A 16 -10.48 5.16 -14.73
CA HIS A 16 -10.59 5.50 -13.31
C HIS A 16 -11.35 4.40 -12.53
N LYS A 17 -12.44 3.89 -13.12
CA LYS A 17 -13.24 2.83 -12.50
C LYS A 17 -12.49 1.50 -12.40
N THR A 18 -11.60 1.20 -13.34
CA THR A 18 -10.75 0.01 -13.24
C THR A 18 -9.75 0.14 -12.08
N VAL A 19 -9.11 1.30 -11.94
CA VAL A 19 -8.22 1.57 -10.81
C VAL A 19 -8.97 1.46 -9.49
N GLU A 20 -10.16 2.03 -9.40
CA GLU A 20 -11.03 1.94 -8.22
C GLU A 20 -11.31 0.48 -7.87
N LEU A 21 -11.71 -0.33 -8.86
CA LEU A 21 -12.01 -1.75 -8.66
C LEU A 21 -10.78 -2.54 -8.21
N MET A 22 -9.61 -2.23 -8.73
CA MET A 22 -8.36 -2.92 -8.39
C MET A 22 -7.90 -2.62 -6.96
N THR A 23 -8.26 -1.48 -6.41
CA THR A 23 -7.73 -0.98 -5.14
C THR A 23 -8.73 -1.01 -3.99
N VAL A 24 -9.80 -1.78 -4.12
CA VAL A 24 -10.73 -2.08 -3.03
C VAL A 24 -10.62 -3.54 -2.62
N ASP A 25 -11.06 -3.84 -1.41
CA ASP A 25 -11.01 -5.21 -0.90
C ASP A 25 -12.00 -6.13 -1.62
N HIS A 26 -11.52 -7.27 -2.07
CA HIS A 26 -12.32 -8.33 -2.69
C HIS A 26 -12.44 -9.59 -1.82
N LEU A 27 -11.83 -9.60 -0.65
CA LEU A 27 -11.86 -10.73 0.26
C LEU A 27 -13.01 -10.59 1.26
N VAL A 28 -14.20 -11.02 0.86
CA VAL A 28 -15.38 -10.95 1.73
C VAL A 28 -15.15 -11.83 2.96
N ASN A 29 -15.21 -11.25 4.17
CA ASN A 29 -15.04 -11.93 5.45
C ASN A 29 -13.67 -12.59 5.64
N LYS A 30 -12.65 -12.16 4.88
CA LYS A 30 -11.27 -12.62 5.00
C LYS A 30 -10.34 -11.44 5.01
N GLN A 31 -9.11 -11.66 5.46
CA GLN A 31 -8.08 -10.61 5.49
C GLN A 31 -6.70 -11.22 5.30
N VAL A 32 -5.78 -10.44 4.73
CA VAL A 32 -4.37 -10.81 4.55
C VAL A 32 -3.66 -10.79 5.90
N GLU A 33 -3.89 -9.72 6.64
CA GLU A 33 -3.50 -9.56 8.04
C GLU A 33 -4.54 -8.67 8.69
N GLU A 34 -4.44 -8.44 9.99
CA GLU A 34 -5.45 -7.69 10.72
C GLU A 34 -5.58 -6.27 10.16
N GLY A 35 -6.79 -5.90 9.76
CA GLY A 35 -7.09 -4.60 9.17
C GLY A 35 -6.75 -4.48 7.69
N VAL A 36 -6.28 -5.54 7.03
CA VAL A 36 -5.80 -5.50 5.64
C VAL A 36 -6.52 -6.53 4.78
N GLY A 37 -7.19 -6.08 3.74
CA GLY A 37 -7.77 -6.93 2.71
C GLY A 37 -6.87 -7.05 1.48
N PHE A 38 -7.46 -7.47 0.38
CA PHE A 38 -6.74 -7.65 -0.88
C PHE A 38 -7.62 -7.26 -2.06
N GLY A 39 -7.06 -6.44 -2.94
CA GLY A 39 -7.70 -6.05 -4.19
C GLY A 39 -7.30 -6.96 -5.34
N LEU A 40 -7.11 -6.39 -6.50
CA LEU A 40 -6.65 -7.13 -7.69
C LEU A 40 -5.15 -6.86 -7.88
N GLY A 41 -4.34 -7.58 -7.11
CA GLY A 41 -2.88 -7.48 -7.17
C GLY A 41 -2.23 -6.67 -6.06
N PHE A 42 -3.01 -6.12 -5.12
CA PHE A 42 -2.51 -5.30 -4.01
C PHE A 42 -3.19 -5.68 -2.71
N SER A 43 -2.45 -5.61 -1.59
CA SER A 43 -3.08 -5.52 -0.28
C SER A 43 -3.69 -4.12 -0.13
N VAL A 44 -4.80 -4.02 0.59
CA VAL A 44 -5.53 -2.76 0.78
C VAL A 44 -5.80 -2.57 2.26
N LEU A 45 -5.43 -1.42 2.81
CA LEU A 45 -5.71 -1.08 4.20
C LEU A 45 -7.19 -0.76 4.37
N LYS A 46 -7.86 -1.50 5.26
CA LYS A 46 -9.29 -1.35 5.53
C LYS A 46 -9.57 -0.71 6.89
N ASP A 47 -8.79 -1.05 7.90
CA ASP A 47 -9.00 -0.63 9.28
C ASP A 47 -7.67 -0.24 9.90
N LEU A 48 -7.48 1.07 10.03
CA LEU A 48 -6.22 1.64 10.52
C LEU A 48 -5.96 1.24 11.97
N GLY A 49 -7.00 1.25 12.80
CA GLY A 49 -6.85 0.87 14.21
C GLY A 49 -6.45 -0.60 14.38
N ALA A 50 -7.07 -1.48 13.61
CA ALA A 50 -6.74 -2.90 13.64
C ALA A 50 -5.33 -3.16 13.11
N ARG A 51 -4.89 -2.43 12.07
CA ARG A 51 -3.54 -2.55 11.52
C ARG A 51 -2.46 -2.08 12.50
N GLY A 52 -2.74 -0.99 13.23
CA GLY A 52 -1.92 -0.55 14.36
C GLY A 52 -0.64 0.24 14.00
N VAL A 53 -0.46 0.63 12.75
CA VAL A 53 0.68 1.47 12.32
C VAL A 53 0.17 2.62 11.48
N PRO A 54 0.93 3.72 11.35
CA PRO A 54 0.49 4.87 10.55
C PRO A 54 0.23 4.52 9.10
N GLY A 55 -0.75 5.20 8.51
CA GLY A 55 -1.15 5.01 7.12
C GLY A 55 -2.50 5.65 6.88
N SER A 56 -3.09 5.37 5.75
CA SER A 56 -4.43 5.86 5.39
C SER A 56 -5.29 4.70 4.91
N VAL A 57 -6.55 4.67 5.36
CA VAL A 57 -7.51 3.68 4.82
C VAL A 57 -7.61 3.87 3.32
N GLY A 58 -7.53 2.77 2.58
CA GLY A 58 -7.52 2.78 1.13
C GLY A 58 -6.14 2.76 0.50
N GLU A 59 -5.06 2.89 1.29
CA GLU A 59 -3.72 2.69 0.75
C GLU A 59 -3.57 1.25 0.26
N PHE A 60 -2.74 1.05 -0.76
CA PHE A 60 -2.54 -0.27 -1.34
C PHE A 60 -1.08 -0.47 -1.72
N GLY A 61 -0.64 -1.72 -1.72
CA GLY A 61 0.73 -2.07 -2.02
C GLY A 61 0.99 -3.56 -1.93
N TRP A 62 2.23 -3.93 -2.00
CA TRP A 62 2.67 -5.32 -1.85
C TRP A 62 4.15 -5.36 -1.46
N GLY A 63 4.67 -6.56 -1.34
CA GLY A 63 6.08 -6.79 -1.03
C GLY A 63 6.66 -7.92 -1.86
N GLY A 64 7.89 -8.27 -1.60
CA GLY A 64 8.61 -9.32 -2.29
C GLY A 64 9.42 -10.19 -1.35
N ALA A 65 9.89 -11.33 -1.85
CA ALA A 65 10.63 -12.32 -1.06
C ALA A 65 11.98 -11.78 -0.53
N TYR A 66 12.55 -10.79 -1.20
CA TYR A 66 13.81 -10.16 -0.79
C TYR A 66 13.61 -8.97 0.13
N HIS A 67 12.45 -8.90 0.79
CA HIS A 67 12.10 -7.88 1.78
C HIS A 67 11.80 -6.50 1.18
N SER A 68 11.66 -6.39 -0.11
CA SER A 68 11.22 -5.17 -0.78
C SER A 68 9.76 -4.88 -0.44
N SER A 69 9.40 -3.60 -0.40
CA SER A 69 8.03 -3.17 -0.13
C SER A 69 7.73 -1.90 -0.89
N TYR A 70 6.47 -1.72 -1.25
CA TYR A 70 5.98 -0.45 -1.76
C TYR A 70 4.54 -0.26 -1.35
N TRP A 71 4.13 0.99 -1.25
CA TRP A 71 2.71 1.31 -1.11
C TRP A 71 2.40 2.65 -1.76
N VAL A 72 1.13 2.80 -2.10
CA VAL A 72 0.55 4.01 -2.67
C VAL A 72 -0.53 4.48 -1.72
N ASP A 73 -0.44 5.71 -1.28
CA ASP A 73 -1.43 6.33 -0.40
C ASP A 73 -2.10 7.50 -1.14
N PRO A 74 -3.27 7.26 -1.75
CA PRO A 74 -3.95 8.32 -2.50
C PRO A 74 -4.40 9.49 -1.64
N THR A 75 -4.73 9.25 -0.37
CA THR A 75 -5.17 10.31 0.56
C THR A 75 -4.07 11.33 0.79
N LYS A 76 -2.81 10.86 0.88
CA LYS A 76 -1.65 11.72 1.10
C LYS A 76 -0.89 12.05 -0.19
N GLU A 77 -1.37 11.57 -1.33
CA GLU A 77 -0.68 11.72 -2.62
C GLU A 77 0.77 11.22 -2.54
N LEU A 78 0.97 10.07 -1.90
CA LEU A 78 2.27 9.52 -1.54
C LEU A 78 2.49 8.18 -2.21
N VAL A 79 3.68 7.99 -2.78
CA VAL A 79 4.18 6.68 -3.22
C VAL A 79 5.49 6.43 -2.50
N VAL A 80 5.61 5.26 -1.87
CA VAL A 80 6.84 4.83 -1.21
C VAL A 80 7.31 3.54 -1.85
N VAL A 81 8.59 3.49 -2.19
CA VAL A 81 9.26 2.29 -2.70
C VAL A 81 10.49 2.05 -1.84
N TYR A 82 10.56 0.86 -1.26
CA TYR A 82 11.67 0.45 -0.39
C TYR A 82 12.29 -0.80 -0.97
N PHE A 83 13.42 -0.65 -1.63
CA PHE A 83 14.13 -1.77 -2.24
C PHE A 83 15.18 -2.33 -1.29
N THR A 84 15.15 -3.65 -1.14
CA THR A 84 16.13 -4.40 -0.37
C THR A 84 16.55 -5.65 -1.14
N GLN A 85 17.63 -6.26 -0.71
CA GLN A 85 18.05 -7.57 -1.21
C GLN A 85 18.50 -8.41 -0.03
N LEU A 86 17.50 -8.94 0.69
CA LEU A 86 17.71 -9.69 1.93
C LEU A 86 16.83 -10.94 1.92
N LEU A 87 17.48 -12.12 2.00
CA LEU A 87 16.78 -13.39 2.02
C LEU A 87 17.58 -14.39 2.87
N PRO A 88 16.98 -15.05 3.88
CA PRO A 88 15.63 -14.79 4.38
C PRO A 88 15.56 -13.51 5.22
N ALA A 89 14.40 -12.85 5.21
CA ALA A 89 14.13 -11.68 6.02
C ALA A 89 13.16 -12.10 7.13
N ARG A 90 13.66 -12.25 8.35
CA ARG A 90 12.89 -12.70 9.50
C ARG A 90 13.14 -11.81 10.69
N ASP A 91 12.11 -11.64 11.53
CA ASP A 91 12.19 -10.94 12.80
C ASP A 91 12.68 -9.49 12.66
N LEU A 92 12.31 -8.85 11.54
CA LEU A 92 12.67 -7.47 11.24
C LEU A 92 11.44 -6.57 11.38
N ASP A 93 11.67 -5.38 11.93
CA ASP A 93 10.62 -4.37 12.12
C ASP A 93 10.88 -3.08 11.33
N ASP A 94 11.78 -3.13 10.36
CA ASP A 94 12.21 -1.97 9.59
C ASP A 94 11.08 -1.37 8.75
N HIS A 95 10.17 -2.20 8.20
CA HIS A 95 9.02 -1.69 7.43
C HIS A 95 8.13 -0.79 8.27
N ASP A 96 7.77 -1.21 9.47
CA ASP A 96 6.90 -0.43 10.35
C ASP A 96 7.62 0.82 10.88
N LYS A 97 8.92 0.71 11.17
CA LYS A 97 9.73 1.87 11.56
C LYS A 97 9.86 2.89 10.44
N LEU A 98 10.13 2.42 9.22
CA LEU A 98 10.20 3.30 8.05
C LEU A 98 8.87 4.01 7.83
N ARG A 99 7.77 3.28 7.89
CA ARG A 99 6.43 3.83 7.75
C ARG A 99 6.16 4.92 8.79
N THR A 100 6.47 4.64 10.03
CA THR A 100 6.28 5.61 11.12
C THR A 100 7.09 6.89 10.87
N LEU A 101 8.34 6.77 10.46
CA LEU A 101 9.20 7.92 10.16
C LEU A 101 8.68 8.74 8.97
N ILE A 102 8.19 8.06 7.93
CA ILE A 102 7.65 8.75 6.76
C ILE A 102 6.40 9.54 7.13
N TYR A 103 5.44 8.89 7.81
CA TYR A 103 4.18 9.56 8.12
C TYR A 103 4.33 10.67 9.14
N GLN A 104 5.26 10.56 10.09
CA GLN A 104 5.52 11.66 11.01
C GLN A 104 6.18 12.88 10.33
N ALA A 105 6.80 12.68 9.18
CA ALA A 105 7.41 13.76 8.41
C ALA A 105 6.40 14.51 7.54
N ILE A 106 5.21 13.96 7.34
CA ILE A 106 4.15 14.61 6.57
C ILE A 106 3.43 15.62 7.46
N MET A 107 3.46 16.89 7.03
CA MET A 107 2.91 18.01 7.80
C MET A 107 1.66 18.55 7.12
N ASP A 108 0.55 17.87 7.29
CA ASP A 108 -0.72 18.33 6.72
C ASP A 108 -1.89 18.26 7.68
#